data_51988d5e957b9dc7fb09ee136891880e
#
_entry.id   51988d5e957b9dc7fb09ee136891880e
#
_cell.length_a   1.000
_cell.length_b   1.000
_cell.length_c   1.000
_cell.angle_alpha   90.00
_cell.angle_beta   90.00
_cell.angle_gamma   90.00
#
_symmetry.space_group_name_H-M   'P 1'
#
loop_
_entity.id
_entity.type
_entity.pdbx_description
1 polymer ?
#
loop_
_entity_poly.entity_id
_entity_poly.type
_entity_poly.pdbx_seq_one_letter_code
_entity_poly.pdbx_strand_id
1 'polypeptide(L)'
;MKITSIFLTAVLISAAPVVFAAEVAQPALLADEAAAQAKDNTFYADGTKAINEGRWSDAVDLFSKAAQQGGDRAEGALYWKAYAENKEGQPARALDTCAQLRRAHPKSNWIDECGALEIEIRGKSGQPVQPQAEQDDDLKLLALNAIMQQDESRAIPAIQQILNGNSSDRLKERALFVLAQSDSKQAQDLIAQIARGQSNPALQIKAIRMLSIRGKQSADLLADIYQHTNNDAVKKAILQSWLVADSPDKLVEVARNESNPQLIRTAVQTLGAMGATTQLQTLYNETKSHEIKGDIISGLIAAGPKGAEVLGTIATTEQDPDLRRKAIRNLGIAGGSASAPKLVATYQNNSDPETKKAAVEALFLANDAHDLVTLAKAEKDPALKQKIVQQLSIMHDQEATAYMLEILK
;
A
#
# COMPACT_ATOMS: atom_id res chain seq x y z
N MET A 1 -61.40 38.69 41.92
CA MET A 1 -60.73 38.91 40.61
C MET A 1 -59.91 37.69 40.30
N LYS A 2 -60.10 37.14 39.16
CA LYS A 2 -59.86 35.74 38.73
C LYS A 2 -58.38 35.34 38.79
N ILE A 3 -58.11 34.23 39.53
CA ILE A 3 -56.87 33.51 39.55
C ILE A 3 -57.05 32.32 38.58
N THR A 4 -56.25 32.30 37.54
CA THR A 4 -56.20 31.20 36.58
C THR A 4 -55.12 30.23 36.95
N SER A 5 -55.51 29.01 37.37
CA SER A 5 -54.62 27.87 37.61
C SER A 5 -54.02 27.39 36.28
N ILE A 6 -52.70 27.22 36.28
CA ILE A 6 -51.98 26.51 35.21
C ILE A 6 -51.62 25.13 35.75
N PHE A 7 -52.19 24.11 35.13
CA PHE A 7 -51.87 22.71 35.39
C PHE A 7 -50.51 22.38 34.77
N LEU A 8 -49.58 21.92 35.61
CA LEU A 8 -48.27 21.39 35.20
C LEU A 8 -48.43 19.88 34.96
N THR A 9 -48.48 19.48 33.72
CA THR A 9 -48.44 18.04 33.36
C THR A 9 -46.99 17.61 33.33
N ALA A 10 -46.58 16.78 34.28
CA ALA A 10 -45.30 16.09 34.30
C ALA A 10 -45.28 14.98 33.25
N VAL A 11 -44.47 15.15 32.18
CA VAL A 11 -44.18 14.09 31.22
C VAL A 11 -43.04 13.27 31.80
N LEU A 12 -43.30 12.06 32.26
CA LEU A 12 -42.31 11.04 32.59
C LEU A 12 -41.67 10.56 31.29
N ILE A 13 -40.46 11.04 31.00
CA ILE A 13 -39.58 10.49 29.96
C ILE A 13 -38.90 9.26 30.57
N SER A 14 -39.37 8.09 30.20
CA SER A 14 -38.71 6.81 30.44
C SER A 14 -37.45 6.76 29.58
N ALA A 15 -36.28 6.96 30.22
CA ALA A 15 -35.00 6.74 29.59
C ALA A 15 -34.76 5.23 29.51
N ALA A 16 -34.98 4.64 28.33
CA ALA A 16 -34.44 3.34 27.99
C ALA A 16 -32.92 3.45 27.84
N PRO A 17 -32.11 2.53 28.40
CA PRO A 17 -30.70 2.53 28.17
C PRO A 17 -30.45 2.22 26.70
N VAL A 18 -29.88 3.17 25.95
CA VAL A 18 -29.30 2.93 24.63
C VAL A 18 -28.04 2.09 24.88
N VAL A 19 -28.18 0.79 24.70
CA VAL A 19 -27.04 -0.11 24.59
C VAL A 19 -26.37 0.27 23.28
N PHE A 20 -25.25 1.00 23.33
CA PHE A 20 -24.30 1.08 22.25
C PHE A 20 -23.73 -0.34 22.08
N ALA A 21 -24.29 -1.09 21.17
CA ALA A 21 -23.61 -2.22 20.56
C ALA A 21 -22.43 -1.61 19.81
N ALA A 22 -21.26 -1.55 20.45
CA ALA A 22 -20.00 -1.39 19.75
C ALA A 22 -19.93 -2.59 18.80
N GLU A 23 -20.08 -2.33 17.52
CA GLU A 23 -19.86 -3.28 16.44
C GLU A 23 -18.36 -3.63 16.49
N VAL A 24 -18.04 -4.67 17.25
CA VAL A 24 -16.68 -5.23 17.33
C VAL A 24 -16.47 -5.88 15.97
N ALA A 25 -15.79 -5.18 15.08
CA ALA A 25 -15.34 -5.75 13.83
C ALA A 25 -14.67 -7.10 14.11
N GLN A 26 -15.13 -8.16 13.45
CA GLN A 26 -14.69 -9.53 13.73
C GLN A 26 -13.16 -9.61 13.48
N PRO A 27 -12.33 -10.01 14.44
CA PRO A 27 -10.87 -10.04 14.29
C PRO A 27 -10.39 -10.95 13.14
N ALA A 28 -11.17 -11.97 12.79
CA ALA A 28 -10.89 -12.85 11.65
C ALA A 28 -10.98 -12.11 10.30
N LEU A 29 -11.98 -11.24 10.11
CA LEU A 29 -12.10 -10.41 8.92
C LEU A 29 -10.91 -9.44 8.80
N LEU A 30 -10.49 -8.84 9.92
CA LEU A 30 -9.31 -7.96 9.93
C LEU A 30 -8.00 -8.71 9.65
N ALA A 31 -7.87 -9.96 10.09
CA ALA A 31 -6.71 -10.80 9.79
C ALA A 31 -6.68 -11.23 8.32
N ASP A 32 -7.82 -11.62 7.76
CA ASP A 32 -7.94 -11.98 6.34
C ASP A 32 -7.72 -10.76 5.43
N GLU A 33 -8.26 -9.59 5.78
CA GLU A 33 -8.01 -8.35 5.08
C GLU A 33 -6.54 -7.93 5.18
N ALA A 34 -5.92 -8.01 6.34
CA ALA A 34 -4.51 -7.69 6.53
C ALA A 34 -3.58 -8.67 5.79
N ALA A 35 -3.90 -9.96 5.77
CA ALA A 35 -3.15 -10.98 5.03
C ALA A 35 -3.33 -10.83 3.52
N ALA A 36 -4.54 -10.51 3.05
CA ALA A 36 -4.83 -10.20 1.65
C ALA A 36 -4.08 -8.93 1.21
N GLN A 37 -4.11 -7.88 2.02
CA GLN A 37 -3.44 -6.62 1.78
C GLN A 37 -1.90 -6.75 1.79
N ALA A 38 -1.34 -7.63 2.63
CA ALA A 38 0.10 -7.94 2.63
C ALA A 38 0.53 -8.67 1.35
N LYS A 39 -0.27 -9.63 0.86
CA LYS A 39 -0.03 -10.33 -0.41
C LYS A 39 -0.17 -9.41 -1.62
N ASP A 40 -1.18 -8.55 -1.62
CA ASP A 40 -1.41 -7.53 -2.64
C ASP A 40 -0.20 -6.58 -2.76
N ASN A 41 0.32 -6.13 -1.62
CA ASN A 41 1.53 -5.33 -1.56
C ASN A 41 2.77 -6.04 -2.13
N THR A 42 2.90 -7.35 -1.97
CA THR A 42 4.06 -8.11 -2.43
C THR A 42 4.09 -8.21 -3.96
N PHE A 43 3.01 -8.65 -4.59
CA PHE A 43 2.97 -8.76 -6.06
C PHE A 43 3.07 -7.41 -6.76
N TYR A 44 2.47 -6.37 -6.20
CA TYR A 44 2.59 -5.03 -6.75
C TYR A 44 4.04 -4.50 -6.65
N ALA A 45 4.69 -4.69 -5.52
CA ALA A 45 6.08 -4.28 -5.32
C ALA A 45 7.05 -5.06 -6.23
N ASP A 46 6.86 -6.39 -6.33
CA ASP A 46 7.66 -7.25 -7.20
C ASP A 46 7.45 -6.89 -8.68
N GLY A 47 6.20 -6.58 -9.08
CA GLY A 47 5.87 -6.09 -10.41
C GLY A 47 6.57 -4.76 -10.74
N THR A 48 6.59 -3.84 -9.79
CA THR A 48 7.31 -2.58 -9.90
C THR A 48 8.82 -2.80 -10.06
N LYS A 49 9.37 -3.72 -9.29
CA LYS A 49 10.79 -4.11 -9.40
C LYS A 49 11.08 -4.72 -10.77
N ALA A 50 10.20 -5.58 -11.29
CA ALA A 50 10.35 -6.18 -12.62
C ALA A 50 10.34 -5.10 -13.73
N ILE A 51 9.48 -4.06 -13.62
CA ILE A 51 9.51 -2.88 -14.53
C ILE A 51 10.88 -2.21 -14.50
N ASN A 52 11.41 -1.91 -13.30
CA ASN A 52 12.70 -1.21 -13.13
C ASN A 52 13.88 -2.01 -13.68
N GLU A 53 13.76 -3.33 -13.73
CA GLU A 53 14.75 -4.25 -14.27
C GLU A 53 14.53 -4.56 -15.77
N GLY A 54 13.47 -4.01 -16.38
CA GLY A 54 13.12 -4.26 -17.79
C GLY A 54 12.58 -5.67 -18.06
N ARG A 55 12.17 -6.41 -17.00
CA ARG A 55 11.61 -7.76 -17.10
C ARG A 55 10.09 -7.68 -17.32
N TRP A 56 9.72 -7.29 -18.55
CA TRP A 56 8.35 -6.94 -18.91
C TRP A 56 7.36 -8.09 -18.73
N SER A 57 7.74 -9.32 -19.14
CA SER A 57 6.92 -10.52 -18.98
C SER A 57 6.62 -10.82 -17.51
N ASP A 58 7.65 -10.75 -16.65
CA ASP A 58 7.47 -10.97 -15.21
C ASP A 58 6.57 -9.88 -14.59
N ALA A 59 6.73 -8.62 -15.05
CA ALA A 59 5.88 -7.52 -14.61
C ALA A 59 4.41 -7.76 -14.96
N VAL A 60 4.10 -8.23 -16.18
CA VAL A 60 2.74 -8.59 -16.62
C VAL A 60 2.14 -9.63 -15.69
N ASP A 61 2.88 -10.70 -15.37
CA ASP A 61 2.39 -11.79 -14.51
C ASP A 61 2.16 -11.31 -13.07
N LEU A 62 3.09 -10.53 -12.53
CA LEU A 62 3.01 -10.01 -11.16
C LEU A 62 1.87 -9.02 -10.99
N PHE A 63 1.71 -8.07 -11.91
CA PHE A 63 0.58 -7.14 -11.86
C PHE A 63 -0.75 -7.82 -12.17
N SER A 64 -0.77 -8.92 -12.95
CA SER A 64 -1.97 -9.74 -13.13
C SER A 64 -2.43 -10.35 -11.80
N LYS A 65 -1.49 -10.88 -11.01
CA LYS A 65 -1.76 -11.42 -9.67
C LYS A 65 -2.23 -10.34 -8.70
N ALA A 66 -1.55 -9.18 -8.69
CA ALA A 66 -1.95 -8.05 -7.87
C ALA A 66 -3.38 -7.55 -8.21
N ALA A 67 -3.72 -7.45 -9.49
CA ALA A 67 -5.06 -7.05 -9.92
C ALA A 67 -6.14 -8.08 -9.56
N GLN A 68 -5.82 -9.38 -9.59
CA GLN A 68 -6.75 -10.45 -9.22
C GLN A 68 -7.04 -10.52 -7.71
N GLN A 69 -6.09 -10.10 -6.88
CA GLN A 69 -6.28 -10.08 -5.43
C GLN A 69 -7.26 -8.99 -4.99
N GLY A 70 -7.49 -7.97 -5.82
CA GLY A 70 -8.34 -6.84 -5.46
C GLY A 70 -7.65 -5.85 -4.53
N GLY A 71 -8.43 -5.04 -3.80
CA GLY A 71 -7.90 -4.04 -2.86
C GLY A 71 -7.50 -2.72 -3.54
N ASP A 72 -6.89 -1.82 -2.76
CA ASP A 72 -6.61 -0.43 -3.15
C ASP A 72 -5.62 -0.30 -4.32
N ARG A 73 -4.87 -1.35 -4.63
CA ARG A 73 -3.86 -1.37 -5.69
C ARG A 73 -4.29 -2.05 -6.97
N ALA A 74 -5.44 -2.72 -6.99
CA ALA A 74 -5.92 -3.45 -8.16
C ALA A 74 -6.03 -2.56 -9.41
N GLU A 75 -6.48 -1.33 -9.23
CA GLU A 75 -6.61 -0.34 -10.30
C GLU A 75 -5.25 0.04 -10.90
N GLY A 76 -4.30 0.39 -10.03
CA GLY A 76 -2.92 0.68 -10.44
C GLY A 76 -2.22 -0.53 -11.05
N ALA A 77 -2.48 -1.74 -10.54
CA ALA A 77 -1.93 -2.98 -11.09
C ALA A 77 -2.43 -3.23 -12.52
N LEU A 78 -3.69 -2.96 -12.83
CA LEU A 78 -4.21 -3.05 -14.21
C LEU A 78 -3.52 -2.06 -15.15
N TYR A 79 -3.31 -0.81 -14.71
CA TYR A 79 -2.57 0.16 -15.52
C TYR A 79 -1.12 -0.29 -15.79
N TRP A 80 -0.39 -0.68 -14.74
CA TRP A 80 1.01 -1.11 -14.87
C TRP A 80 1.17 -2.40 -15.68
N LYS A 81 0.18 -3.30 -15.60
CA LYS A 81 0.10 -4.46 -16.48
C LYS A 81 -0.01 -4.02 -17.94
N ALA A 82 -0.96 -3.12 -18.27
CA ALA A 82 -1.12 -2.62 -19.63
C ALA A 82 0.17 -1.94 -20.13
N TYR A 83 0.83 -1.16 -19.27
CA TYR A 83 2.11 -0.54 -19.60
C TYR A 83 3.20 -1.59 -19.92
N ALA A 84 3.34 -2.62 -19.09
CA ALA A 84 4.31 -3.70 -19.31
C ALA A 84 4.00 -4.50 -20.58
N GLU A 85 2.73 -4.79 -20.85
CA GLU A 85 2.28 -5.45 -22.10
C GLU A 85 2.67 -4.64 -23.36
N ASN A 86 2.51 -3.30 -23.30
CA ASN A 86 2.96 -2.43 -24.39
C ASN A 86 4.48 -2.45 -24.58
N LYS A 87 5.25 -2.43 -23.48
CA LYS A 87 6.72 -2.51 -23.53
C LYS A 87 7.24 -3.87 -23.98
N GLU A 88 6.48 -4.94 -23.70
CA GLU A 88 6.77 -6.31 -24.20
C GLU A 88 6.46 -6.47 -25.71
N GLY A 89 5.87 -5.45 -26.35
CA GLY A 89 5.49 -5.50 -27.76
C GLY A 89 4.13 -6.16 -27.99
N GLN A 90 3.25 -6.16 -26.99
CA GLN A 90 1.90 -6.72 -27.06
C GLN A 90 0.81 -5.62 -26.97
N PRO A 91 0.77 -4.68 -27.93
CA PRO A 91 -0.10 -3.51 -27.84
C PRO A 91 -1.60 -3.86 -27.80
N ALA A 92 -2.02 -4.93 -28.46
CA ALA A 92 -3.41 -5.37 -28.44
C ALA A 92 -3.86 -5.78 -27.03
N ARG A 93 -3.01 -6.51 -26.29
CA ARG A 93 -3.29 -6.90 -24.91
C ARG A 93 -3.32 -5.68 -23.98
N ALA A 94 -2.42 -4.73 -24.16
CA ALA A 94 -2.41 -3.49 -23.40
C ALA A 94 -3.73 -2.71 -23.56
N LEU A 95 -4.26 -2.63 -24.80
CA LEU A 95 -5.57 -2.01 -25.05
C LEU A 95 -6.71 -2.75 -24.36
N ASP A 96 -6.70 -4.09 -24.39
CA ASP A 96 -7.71 -4.91 -23.71
C ASP A 96 -7.65 -4.74 -22.18
N THR A 97 -6.44 -4.67 -21.61
CA THR A 97 -6.24 -4.45 -20.17
C THR A 97 -6.72 -3.06 -19.75
N CYS A 98 -6.49 -2.02 -20.56
CA CYS A 98 -7.05 -0.70 -20.32
C CYS A 98 -8.58 -0.68 -20.41
N ALA A 99 -9.16 -1.42 -21.35
CA ALA A 99 -10.61 -1.59 -21.44
C ALA A 99 -11.18 -2.35 -20.23
N GLN A 100 -10.44 -3.32 -19.67
CA GLN A 100 -10.80 -4.01 -18.44
C GLN A 100 -10.81 -3.04 -17.25
N LEU A 101 -9.79 -2.19 -17.09
CA LEU A 101 -9.74 -1.17 -16.03
C LEU A 101 -10.99 -0.28 -16.07
N ARG A 102 -11.36 0.26 -17.24
CA ARG A 102 -12.54 1.11 -17.38
C ARG A 102 -13.85 0.41 -17.01
N ARG A 103 -13.98 -0.87 -17.38
CA ARG A 103 -15.20 -1.65 -17.06
C ARG A 103 -15.31 -1.99 -15.58
N ALA A 104 -14.19 -2.43 -14.99
CA ALA A 104 -14.16 -2.87 -13.58
C ALA A 104 -14.16 -1.68 -12.60
N HIS A 105 -13.49 -0.58 -12.95
CA HIS A 105 -13.26 0.56 -12.08
C HIS A 105 -13.55 1.90 -12.79
N PRO A 106 -14.82 2.21 -13.10
CA PRO A 106 -15.19 3.38 -13.91
C PRO A 106 -14.89 4.74 -13.27
N LYS A 107 -14.51 4.77 -11.98
CA LYS A 107 -14.11 5.97 -11.24
C LYS A 107 -12.62 5.98 -10.89
N SER A 108 -11.84 5.09 -11.46
CA SER A 108 -10.41 4.99 -11.19
C SER A 108 -9.65 6.20 -11.69
N ASN A 109 -8.71 6.67 -10.88
CA ASN A 109 -7.77 7.71 -11.30
C ASN A 109 -6.78 7.24 -12.39
N TRP A 110 -6.70 5.92 -12.66
CA TRP A 110 -5.83 5.32 -13.68
C TRP A 110 -6.47 5.25 -15.07
N ILE A 111 -7.72 5.66 -15.22
CA ILE A 111 -8.41 5.68 -16.51
C ILE A 111 -7.74 6.65 -17.48
N ASP A 112 -7.31 7.80 -16.97
CA ASP A 112 -6.67 8.82 -17.80
C ASP A 112 -5.27 8.37 -18.25
N GLU A 113 -4.51 7.71 -17.38
CA GLU A 113 -3.22 7.12 -17.73
C GLU A 113 -3.36 6.00 -18.79
N CYS A 114 -4.38 5.15 -18.64
CA CYS A 114 -4.73 4.16 -19.68
C CYS A 114 -5.13 4.83 -21.00
N GLY A 115 -5.88 5.93 -20.95
CA GLY A 115 -6.23 6.71 -22.14
C GLY A 115 -5.00 7.23 -22.88
N ALA A 116 -4.02 7.77 -22.13
CA ALA A 116 -2.77 8.23 -22.71
C ALA A 116 -1.95 7.09 -23.35
N LEU A 117 -1.88 5.94 -22.68
CA LEU A 117 -1.22 4.75 -23.19
C LEU A 117 -1.90 4.22 -24.49
N GLU A 118 -3.23 4.22 -24.53
CA GLU A 118 -3.98 3.83 -25.75
C GLU A 118 -3.71 4.75 -26.92
N ILE A 119 -3.61 6.06 -26.70
CA ILE A 119 -3.27 7.04 -27.73
C ILE A 119 -1.85 6.75 -28.26
N GLU A 120 -0.89 6.49 -27.38
CA GLU A 120 0.46 6.09 -27.78
C GLU A 120 0.47 4.84 -28.65
N ILE A 121 -0.21 3.78 -28.21
CA ILE A 121 -0.29 2.49 -28.92
C ILE A 121 -0.91 2.67 -30.32
N ARG A 122 -2.03 3.37 -30.40
CA ARG A 122 -2.74 3.59 -31.67
C ARG A 122 -1.97 4.51 -32.60
N GLY A 123 -1.31 5.53 -32.05
CA GLY A 123 -0.44 6.42 -32.82
C GLY A 123 0.71 5.67 -33.49
N LYS A 124 1.36 4.74 -32.79
CA LYS A 124 2.42 3.88 -33.35
C LYS A 124 1.94 2.88 -34.38
N SER A 125 0.70 2.41 -34.26
CA SER A 125 0.12 1.40 -35.18
C SER A 125 -0.53 2.00 -36.45
N GLY A 126 -0.56 3.34 -36.61
CA GLY A 126 -1.21 4.02 -37.70
C GLY A 126 -2.74 3.85 -37.72
N GLN A 127 -3.34 3.34 -36.66
CA GLN A 127 -4.79 3.20 -36.54
C GLN A 127 -5.42 4.54 -36.20
N PRO A 128 -6.53 4.95 -36.87
CA PRO A 128 -7.21 6.17 -36.53
C PRO A 128 -7.75 6.08 -35.11
N VAL A 129 -7.33 7.00 -34.25
CA VAL A 129 -8.00 7.25 -32.98
C VAL A 129 -9.33 7.88 -33.33
N GLN A 130 -10.46 7.20 -33.04
CA GLN A 130 -11.76 7.87 -33.12
C GLN A 130 -11.81 8.85 -31.94
N PRO A 131 -11.81 10.16 -32.21
CA PRO A 131 -12.03 11.12 -31.11
C PRO A 131 -13.45 10.86 -30.61
N GLN A 132 -13.62 10.64 -29.31
CA GLN A 132 -14.92 10.87 -28.73
C GLN A 132 -15.26 12.35 -29.04
N ALA A 133 -16.39 12.58 -29.68
CA ALA A 133 -16.74 13.79 -30.44
C ALA A 133 -16.81 15.11 -29.65
N GLU A 134 -16.24 15.20 -28.46
CA GLU A 134 -16.42 16.34 -27.56
C GLU A 134 -15.13 17.04 -27.09
N GLN A 135 -13.90 16.58 -27.49
CA GLN A 135 -12.74 17.18 -26.84
C GLN A 135 -11.61 17.55 -27.81
N ASP A 136 -11.48 18.85 -28.06
CA ASP A 136 -10.32 19.53 -28.64
C ASP A 136 -8.99 19.07 -27.96
N ASP A 137 -9.06 18.68 -26.70
CA ASP A 137 -7.95 18.14 -25.92
C ASP A 137 -7.44 16.79 -26.43
N ASP A 138 -8.32 15.89 -26.88
CA ASP A 138 -7.93 14.58 -27.41
C ASP A 138 -7.23 14.71 -28.78
N LEU A 139 -7.66 15.67 -29.58
CA LEU A 139 -6.99 16.02 -30.85
C LEU A 139 -5.61 16.62 -30.60
N LYS A 140 -5.47 17.49 -29.60
CA LYS A 140 -4.18 18.08 -29.19
C LYS A 140 -3.21 17.00 -28.73
N LEU A 141 -3.69 16.02 -27.94
CA LEU A 141 -2.87 14.90 -27.47
C LEU A 141 -2.42 13.98 -28.59
N LEU A 142 -3.32 13.67 -29.54
CA LEU A 142 -2.96 12.89 -30.71
C LEU A 142 -1.86 13.60 -31.51
N ALA A 143 -2.00 14.91 -31.72
CA ALA A 143 -1.01 15.71 -32.42
C ALA A 143 0.33 15.74 -31.67
N LEU A 144 0.30 15.90 -30.33
CA LEU A 144 1.50 15.87 -29.50
C LEU A 144 2.25 14.54 -29.60
N ASN A 145 1.54 13.41 -29.48
CA ASN A 145 2.15 12.09 -29.61
C ASN A 145 2.77 11.89 -31.00
N ALA A 146 2.08 12.32 -32.06
CA ALA A 146 2.59 12.24 -33.40
C ALA A 146 3.87 13.07 -33.59
N ILE A 147 3.88 14.29 -33.08
CA ILE A 147 5.05 15.18 -33.18
C ILE A 147 6.20 14.65 -32.30
N MET A 148 5.94 14.13 -31.09
CA MET A 148 6.97 13.54 -30.23
C MET A 148 7.71 12.39 -30.90
N GLN A 149 7.03 11.62 -31.74
CA GLN A 149 7.65 10.52 -32.50
C GLN A 149 8.41 10.98 -33.74
N GLN A 150 7.98 12.09 -34.36
CA GLN A 150 8.56 12.59 -35.60
C GLN A 150 9.66 13.62 -35.39
N ASP A 151 9.43 14.57 -34.48
CA ASP A 151 10.33 15.71 -34.20
C ASP A 151 10.15 16.17 -32.74
N GLU A 152 10.85 15.53 -31.86
CA GLU A 152 10.82 15.81 -30.43
C GLU A 152 11.20 17.27 -30.10
N SER A 153 12.12 17.85 -30.89
CA SER A 153 12.59 19.23 -30.69
C SER A 153 11.46 20.26 -30.85
N ARG A 154 10.43 19.95 -31.63
CA ARG A 154 9.22 20.75 -31.78
C ARG A 154 8.13 20.40 -30.78
N ALA A 155 8.06 19.13 -30.38
CA ALA A 155 7.04 18.65 -29.45
C ALA A 155 7.25 19.23 -28.04
N ILE A 156 8.49 19.25 -27.52
CA ILE A 156 8.77 19.71 -26.17
C ILE A 156 8.34 21.17 -25.92
N PRO A 157 8.63 22.15 -26.79
CA PRO A 157 8.10 23.51 -26.64
C PRO A 157 6.57 23.56 -26.65
N ALA A 158 5.90 22.78 -27.49
CA ALA A 158 4.43 22.73 -27.53
C ALA A 158 3.85 22.14 -26.23
N ILE A 159 4.46 21.09 -25.68
CA ILE A 159 4.13 20.53 -24.37
C ILE A 159 4.31 21.59 -23.28
N GLN A 160 5.42 22.31 -23.30
CA GLN A 160 5.70 23.37 -22.31
C GLN A 160 4.64 24.49 -22.36
N GLN A 161 4.16 24.85 -23.56
CA GLN A 161 3.06 25.83 -23.69
C GLN A 161 1.74 25.29 -23.09
N ILE A 162 1.42 24.01 -23.28
CA ILE A 162 0.25 23.38 -22.68
C ILE A 162 0.36 23.36 -21.16
N LEU A 163 1.50 22.96 -20.63
CA LEU A 163 1.73 22.83 -19.19
C LEU A 163 1.68 24.17 -18.46
N ASN A 164 2.15 25.26 -19.09
CA ASN A 164 2.19 26.60 -18.52
C ASN A 164 0.95 27.44 -18.89
N GLY A 165 0.16 27.03 -19.87
CA GLY A 165 -1.00 27.75 -20.37
C GLY A 165 -2.29 27.50 -19.60
N ASN A 166 -3.41 27.99 -20.17
CA ASN A 166 -4.76 27.81 -19.59
C ASN A 166 -5.45 26.52 -20.07
N SER A 167 -4.68 25.51 -20.46
CA SER A 167 -5.21 24.20 -20.84
C SER A 167 -5.88 23.51 -19.66
N SER A 168 -6.80 22.57 -19.92
CA SER A 168 -7.43 21.78 -18.87
C SER A 168 -6.38 21.00 -18.08
N ASP A 169 -6.67 20.73 -16.81
CA ASP A 169 -5.78 19.92 -15.97
C ASP A 169 -5.56 18.53 -16.57
N ARG A 170 -6.59 17.96 -17.18
CA ARG A 170 -6.53 16.68 -17.92
C ARG A 170 -5.53 16.75 -19.07
N LEU A 171 -5.58 17.79 -19.91
CA LEU A 171 -4.62 17.94 -21.01
C LEU A 171 -3.20 18.14 -20.52
N LYS A 172 -3.00 18.94 -19.45
CA LYS A 172 -1.69 19.12 -18.79
C LYS A 172 -1.10 17.84 -18.26
N GLU A 173 -1.91 17.03 -17.57
CA GLU A 173 -1.47 15.74 -17.02
C GLU A 173 -1.06 14.77 -18.12
N ARG A 174 -1.85 14.70 -19.19
CA ARG A 174 -1.53 13.85 -20.36
C ARG A 174 -0.29 14.34 -21.12
N ALA A 175 -0.14 15.66 -21.27
CA ALA A 175 1.05 16.25 -21.87
C ALA A 175 2.31 15.93 -21.03
N LEU A 176 2.21 15.98 -19.70
CA LEU A 176 3.27 15.57 -18.78
C LEU A 176 3.61 14.09 -18.94
N PHE A 177 2.60 13.23 -19.11
CA PHE A 177 2.80 11.80 -19.34
C PHE A 177 3.53 11.53 -20.67
N VAL A 178 3.15 12.21 -21.75
CA VAL A 178 3.84 12.10 -23.04
C VAL A 178 5.30 12.53 -22.91
N LEU A 179 5.56 13.61 -22.18
CA LEU A 179 6.91 14.10 -21.90
C LEU A 179 7.74 13.07 -21.10
N ALA A 180 7.10 12.39 -20.13
CA ALA A 180 7.78 11.41 -19.27
C ALA A 180 8.24 10.15 -20.01
N GLN A 181 7.68 9.87 -21.18
CA GLN A 181 8.10 8.74 -22.02
C GLN A 181 9.34 9.03 -22.88
N SER A 182 9.76 10.29 -22.97
CA SER A 182 10.93 10.67 -23.72
C SER A 182 12.21 10.45 -22.90
N ASP A 183 13.23 9.92 -23.58
CA ASP A 183 14.59 9.75 -23.02
C ASP A 183 15.47 10.97 -23.26
N SER A 184 14.97 12.00 -23.97
CA SER A 184 15.78 13.18 -24.23
C SER A 184 16.07 14.00 -22.97
N LYS A 185 17.26 14.56 -22.94
CA LYS A 185 17.67 15.43 -21.83
C LYS A 185 16.70 16.60 -21.63
N GLN A 186 16.19 17.19 -22.71
CA GLN A 186 15.28 18.31 -22.68
C GLN A 186 13.96 17.96 -21.97
N ALA A 187 13.37 16.80 -22.29
CA ALA A 187 12.16 16.31 -21.63
C ALA A 187 12.41 16.03 -20.13
N GLN A 188 13.55 15.43 -19.82
CA GLN A 188 13.95 15.13 -18.43
C GLN A 188 14.15 16.41 -17.62
N ASP A 189 14.84 17.39 -18.16
CA ASP A 189 15.05 18.69 -17.50
C ASP A 189 13.71 19.41 -17.24
N LEU A 190 12.76 19.36 -18.19
CA LEU A 190 11.43 19.97 -18.02
C LEU A 190 10.61 19.24 -16.93
N ILE A 191 10.60 17.91 -16.91
CA ILE A 191 9.93 17.14 -15.84
C ILE A 191 10.58 17.45 -14.48
N ALA A 192 11.90 17.54 -14.42
CA ALA A 192 12.62 17.89 -13.20
C ALA A 192 12.25 19.29 -12.69
N GLN A 193 12.08 20.28 -13.58
CA GLN A 193 11.62 21.63 -13.23
C GLN A 193 10.22 21.59 -12.63
N ILE A 194 9.28 20.84 -13.24
CA ILE A 194 7.91 20.68 -12.74
C ILE A 194 7.93 19.96 -11.38
N ALA A 195 8.71 18.90 -11.25
CA ALA A 195 8.85 18.15 -10.00
C ALA A 195 9.41 19.01 -8.85
N ARG A 196 10.28 19.99 -9.15
CA ARG A 196 10.74 21.01 -8.19
C ARG A 196 9.70 22.06 -7.86
N GLY A 197 8.54 22.06 -8.53
CA GLY A 197 7.47 23.06 -8.33
C GLY A 197 7.78 24.42 -8.94
N GLN A 198 8.75 24.50 -9.86
CA GLN A 198 9.22 25.77 -10.43
C GLN A 198 8.29 26.34 -11.51
N SER A 199 7.40 25.52 -12.10
CA SER A 199 6.51 25.95 -13.18
C SER A 199 5.03 25.77 -12.87
N ASN A 200 4.58 24.57 -12.51
CA ASN A 200 3.18 24.24 -12.25
C ASN A 200 3.03 23.43 -10.96
N PRO A 201 2.69 24.08 -9.81
CA PRO A 201 2.56 23.39 -8.52
C PRO A 201 1.50 22.27 -8.52
N ALA A 202 0.43 22.40 -9.31
CA ALA A 202 -0.62 21.39 -9.39
C ALA A 202 -0.12 20.07 -10.04
N LEU A 203 0.91 20.14 -10.88
CA LEU A 203 1.52 19.00 -11.53
C LEU A 203 2.74 18.44 -10.79
N GLN A 204 3.20 19.10 -9.73
CA GLN A 204 4.43 18.71 -9.02
C GLN A 204 4.42 17.27 -8.57
N ILE A 205 3.38 16.83 -7.86
CA ILE A 205 3.26 15.46 -7.37
C ILE A 205 3.18 14.45 -8.54
N LYS A 206 2.50 14.83 -9.62
CA LYS A 206 2.41 13.98 -10.81
C LYS A 206 3.77 13.83 -11.50
N ALA A 207 4.53 14.90 -11.63
CA ALA A 207 5.89 14.87 -12.17
C ALA A 207 6.83 14.00 -11.31
N ILE A 208 6.72 14.09 -9.98
CA ILE A 208 7.47 13.23 -9.04
C ILE A 208 7.15 11.75 -9.29
N ARG A 209 5.88 11.40 -9.44
CA ARG A 209 5.48 10.02 -9.75
C ARG A 209 5.97 9.56 -11.11
N MET A 210 5.97 10.43 -12.13
CA MET A 210 6.51 10.09 -13.45
C MET A 210 8.03 9.87 -13.43
N LEU A 211 8.76 10.65 -12.64
CA LEU A 211 10.20 10.45 -12.45
C LEU A 211 10.51 9.10 -11.84
N SER A 212 9.67 8.56 -10.95
CA SER A 212 9.91 7.28 -10.29
C SER A 212 9.96 6.09 -11.27
N ILE A 213 9.26 6.18 -12.40
CA ILE A 213 9.26 5.15 -13.45
C ILE A 213 10.66 4.96 -14.05
N ARG A 214 11.51 5.96 -13.97
CA ARG A 214 12.90 5.90 -14.45
C ARG A 214 13.84 5.16 -13.48
N GLY A 215 13.30 4.60 -12.42
CA GLY A 215 14.04 3.80 -11.45
C GLY A 215 15.10 4.62 -10.71
N LYS A 216 16.22 3.97 -10.41
CA LYS A 216 17.33 4.54 -9.61
C LYS A 216 17.92 5.84 -10.18
N GLN A 217 17.79 6.08 -11.48
CA GLN A 217 18.32 7.30 -12.12
C GLN A 217 17.66 8.58 -11.60
N SER A 218 16.41 8.50 -11.14
CA SER A 218 15.67 9.63 -10.57
C SER A 218 15.81 9.76 -9.06
N ALA A 219 16.39 8.77 -8.38
CA ALA A 219 16.42 8.71 -6.92
C ALA A 219 17.14 9.91 -6.28
N ASP A 220 18.26 10.34 -6.86
CA ASP A 220 19.03 11.49 -6.34
C ASP A 220 18.34 12.82 -6.60
N LEU A 221 17.67 12.98 -7.76
CA LEU A 221 16.83 14.14 -8.02
C LEU A 221 15.66 14.24 -7.03
N LEU A 222 15.01 13.12 -6.77
CA LEU A 222 13.92 13.06 -5.78
C LEU A 222 14.43 13.36 -4.37
N ALA A 223 15.65 12.93 -4.03
CA ALA A 223 16.27 13.25 -2.74
C ALA A 223 16.57 14.76 -2.62
N ASP A 224 17.10 15.39 -3.68
CA ASP A 224 17.29 16.83 -3.73
C ASP A 224 15.97 17.59 -3.52
N ILE A 225 14.88 17.18 -4.19
CA ILE A 225 13.56 17.80 -4.01
C ILE A 225 13.05 17.58 -2.57
N TYR A 226 13.24 16.38 -2.00
CA TYR A 226 12.82 16.06 -0.64
C TYR A 226 13.46 16.99 0.39
N GLN A 227 14.77 17.26 0.25
CA GLN A 227 15.53 18.13 1.16
C GLN A 227 15.11 19.59 1.07
N HIS A 228 14.69 20.06 -0.11
CA HIS A 228 14.39 21.46 -0.37
C HIS A 228 12.90 21.80 -0.29
N THR A 229 12.01 20.84 -0.03
CA THR A 229 10.57 21.09 0.13
C THR A 229 10.13 21.02 1.59
N ASN A 230 9.24 21.95 1.99
CA ASN A 230 8.55 21.90 3.27
C ASN A 230 7.10 21.37 3.14
N ASN A 231 6.73 20.90 1.95
CA ASN A 231 5.39 20.36 1.71
C ASN A 231 5.36 18.84 1.99
N ASP A 232 4.68 18.45 3.07
CA ASP A 232 4.57 17.06 3.50
C ASP A 232 3.90 16.16 2.45
N ALA A 233 2.96 16.68 1.66
CA ALA A 233 2.34 15.92 0.57
C ALA A 233 3.36 15.60 -0.54
N VAL A 234 4.24 16.54 -0.86
CA VAL A 234 5.35 16.35 -1.80
C VAL A 234 6.35 15.36 -1.24
N LYS A 235 6.77 15.52 0.03
CA LYS A 235 7.65 14.57 0.71
C LYS A 235 7.08 13.16 0.69
N LYS A 236 5.78 12.99 1.05
CA LYS A 236 5.11 11.70 1.03
C LYS A 236 5.07 11.08 -0.38
N ALA A 237 4.79 11.88 -1.41
CA ALA A 237 4.83 11.40 -2.80
C ALA A 237 6.22 10.90 -3.19
N ILE A 238 7.30 11.57 -2.75
CA ILE A 238 8.68 11.13 -2.99
C ILE A 238 8.97 9.81 -2.29
N LEU A 239 8.57 9.66 -1.01
CA LEU A 239 8.73 8.39 -0.27
C LEU A 239 8.07 7.22 -1.02
N GLN A 240 6.85 7.43 -1.52
CA GLN A 240 6.14 6.44 -2.34
C GLN A 240 6.82 6.20 -3.69
N SER A 241 7.42 7.22 -4.26
CA SER A 241 8.15 7.12 -5.54
C SER A 241 9.44 6.31 -5.41
N TRP A 242 10.09 6.31 -4.25
CA TRP A 242 11.27 5.45 -4.01
C TRP A 242 10.93 3.97 -3.90
N LEU A 243 9.68 3.59 -3.61
CA LEU A 243 9.21 2.21 -3.79
C LEU A 243 9.33 1.79 -5.26
N VAL A 244 8.80 2.62 -6.16
CA VAL A 244 8.83 2.37 -7.61
C VAL A 244 10.25 2.42 -8.16
N ALA A 245 11.05 3.37 -7.67
CA ALA A 245 12.45 3.55 -8.08
C ALA A 245 13.42 2.51 -7.47
N ASP A 246 12.95 1.56 -6.68
CA ASP A 246 13.75 0.55 -5.97
C ASP A 246 14.95 1.17 -5.21
N SER A 247 14.65 2.16 -4.37
CA SER A 247 15.67 2.95 -3.67
C SER A 247 15.51 2.87 -2.14
N PRO A 248 15.67 1.70 -1.52
CA PRO A 248 15.48 1.51 -0.07
C PRO A 248 16.44 2.34 0.78
N ASP A 249 17.66 2.61 0.30
CA ASP A 249 18.64 3.38 1.06
C ASP A 249 18.19 4.82 1.31
N LYS A 250 17.47 5.44 0.36
CA LYS A 250 16.89 6.78 0.53
C LYS A 250 15.80 6.79 1.61
N LEU A 251 15.00 5.74 1.69
CA LEU A 251 13.99 5.58 2.74
C LEU A 251 14.62 5.37 4.12
N VAL A 252 15.72 4.63 4.18
CA VAL A 252 16.51 4.46 5.42
C VAL A 252 17.07 5.80 5.89
N GLU A 253 17.60 6.61 4.99
CA GLU A 253 18.12 7.94 5.29
C GLU A 253 17.02 8.83 5.91
N VAL A 254 15.82 8.81 5.32
CA VAL A 254 14.67 9.54 5.89
C VAL A 254 14.27 8.98 7.25
N ALA A 255 14.16 7.67 7.41
CA ALA A 255 13.78 7.06 8.68
C ALA A 255 14.75 7.40 9.83
N ARG A 256 16.04 7.70 9.51
CA ARG A 256 17.06 8.12 10.47
C ARG A 256 17.04 9.61 10.80
N ASN A 257 16.79 10.46 9.81
CA ASN A 257 17.10 11.89 9.89
C ASN A 257 15.86 12.79 9.89
N GLU A 258 14.67 12.26 9.52
CA GLU A 258 13.44 13.05 9.49
C GLU A 258 12.90 13.28 10.92
N SER A 259 12.31 14.44 11.14
CA SER A 259 11.70 14.81 12.42
C SER A 259 10.18 14.62 12.45
N ASN A 260 9.54 14.58 11.28
CA ASN A 260 8.09 14.38 11.18
C ASN A 260 7.73 12.89 11.34
N PRO A 261 7.03 12.50 12.45
CA PRO A 261 6.72 11.10 12.72
C PRO A 261 5.89 10.43 11.59
N GLN A 262 5.04 11.19 10.90
CA GLN A 262 4.22 10.63 9.82
C GLN A 262 5.06 10.30 8.58
N LEU A 263 6.08 11.07 8.29
CA LEU A 263 7.02 10.80 7.19
C LEU A 263 7.94 9.63 7.53
N ILE A 264 8.42 9.54 8.80
CA ILE A 264 9.17 8.39 9.29
C ILE A 264 8.34 7.11 9.13
N ARG A 265 7.11 7.12 9.62
CA ARG A 265 6.18 5.98 9.48
C ARG A 265 5.96 5.61 8.01
N THR A 266 5.76 6.59 7.13
CA THR A 266 5.60 6.35 5.70
C THR A 266 6.86 5.71 5.11
N ALA A 267 8.06 6.18 5.46
CA ALA A 267 9.32 5.58 4.99
C ALA A 267 9.46 4.12 5.44
N VAL A 268 9.17 3.84 6.72
CA VAL A 268 9.22 2.48 7.29
C VAL A 268 8.19 1.56 6.63
N GLN A 269 6.96 2.02 6.43
CA GLN A 269 5.93 1.25 5.73
C GLN A 269 6.31 0.97 4.28
N THR A 270 6.91 1.94 3.61
CA THR A 270 7.40 1.78 2.23
C THR A 270 8.53 0.75 2.17
N LEU A 271 9.48 0.76 3.12
CA LEU A 271 10.51 -0.28 3.25
C LEU A 271 9.91 -1.68 3.46
N GLY A 272 8.85 -1.77 4.28
CA GLY A 272 8.11 -3.03 4.47
C GLY A 272 7.48 -3.52 3.16
N ALA A 273 6.82 -2.63 2.43
CA ALA A 273 6.22 -2.93 1.13
C ALA A 273 7.24 -3.34 0.05
N MET A 274 8.49 -2.86 0.17
CA MET A 274 9.61 -3.29 -0.67
C MET A 274 10.18 -4.66 -0.27
N GLY A 275 9.79 -5.20 0.89
CA GLY A 275 10.43 -6.37 1.47
C GLY A 275 11.88 -6.13 1.93
N ALA A 276 12.22 -4.88 2.24
CA ALA A 276 13.57 -4.45 2.65
C ALA A 276 13.85 -4.83 4.13
N THR A 277 13.71 -6.11 4.46
CA THR A 277 13.76 -6.61 5.83
C THR A 277 15.12 -6.41 6.50
N THR A 278 16.22 -6.51 5.75
CA THR A 278 17.57 -6.25 6.27
C THR A 278 17.72 -4.81 6.72
N GLN A 279 17.23 -3.86 5.93
CA GLN A 279 17.25 -2.43 6.26
C GLN A 279 16.38 -2.13 7.48
N LEU A 280 15.18 -2.71 7.54
CA LEU A 280 14.29 -2.56 8.70
C LEU A 280 14.90 -3.14 9.97
N GLN A 281 15.55 -4.30 9.89
CA GLN A 281 16.23 -4.91 11.04
C GLN A 281 17.41 -4.04 11.52
N THR A 282 18.18 -3.49 10.58
CA THR A 282 19.28 -2.57 10.90
C THR A 282 18.75 -1.32 11.62
N LEU A 283 17.72 -0.67 11.06
CA LEU A 283 17.08 0.50 11.67
C LEU A 283 16.51 0.17 13.07
N TYR A 284 15.92 -1.01 13.25
CA TYR A 284 15.40 -1.46 14.54
C TYR A 284 16.48 -1.52 15.62
N ASN A 285 17.64 -2.07 15.26
CA ASN A 285 18.76 -2.21 16.18
C ASN A 285 19.46 -0.88 16.50
N GLU A 286 19.47 0.07 15.56
CA GLU A 286 20.11 1.37 15.71
C GLU A 286 19.24 2.36 16.50
N THR A 287 17.91 2.33 16.29
CA THR A 287 17.01 3.32 16.91
C THR A 287 16.77 3.04 18.39
N LYS A 288 16.76 4.12 19.19
CA LYS A 288 16.33 4.10 20.59
C LYS A 288 14.88 4.53 20.76
N SER A 289 14.24 5.03 19.72
CA SER A 289 12.85 5.49 19.76
C SER A 289 11.90 4.31 19.83
N HIS A 290 11.13 4.21 20.90
CA HIS A 290 10.07 3.23 21.07
C HIS A 290 9.03 3.33 19.96
N GLU A 291 8.68 4.54 19.53
CA GLU A 291 7.71 4.77 18.46
C GLU A 291 8.22 4.22 17.12
N ILE A 292 9.46 4.55 16.74
CA ILE A 292 10.06 4.07 15.48
C ILE A 292 10.20 2.54 15.49
N LYS A 293 10.63 1.95 16.62
CA LYS A 293 10.64 0.49 16.78
C LYS A 293 9.25 -0.12 16.55
N GLY A 294 8.23 0.51 17.14
CA GLY A 294 6.84 0.11 16.96
C GLY A 294 6.35 0.22 15.52
N ASP A 295 6.75 1.25 14.79
CA ASP A 295 6.44 1.43 13.37
C ASP A 295 7.16 0.39 12.50
N ILE A 296 8.43 0.06 12.81
CA ILE A 296 9.19 -1.00 12.11
C ILE A 296 8.53 -2.36 12.30
N ILE A 297 8.14 -2.71 13.55
CA ILE A 297 7.39 -3.96 13.82
C ILE A 297 6.11 -4.02 12.97
N SER A 298 5.39 -2.90 12.83
CA SER A 298 4.18 -2.85 11.99
C SER A 298 4.51 -2.95 10.49
N GLY A 299 5.57 -2.27 10.04
CA GLY A 299 6.01 -2.29 8.64
C GLY A 299 6.47 -3.68 8.17
N LEU A 300 7.02 -4.50 9.07
CA LEU A 300 7.46 -5.86 8.76
C LEU A 300 6.32 -6.81 8.35
N ILE A 301 5.06 -6.50 8.69
CA ILE A 301 3.90 -7.28 8.22
C ILE A 301 3.84 -7.28 6.69
N ALA A 302 4.04 -6.13 6.06
CA ALA A 302 3.97 -5.99 4.61
C ALA A 302 5.07 -6.79 3.87
N ALA A 303 6.16 -7.14 4.54
CA ALA A 303 7.24 -7.97 4.00
C ALA A 303 6.91 -9.49 4.03
N GLY A 304 5.74 -9.88 4.53
CA GLY A 304 5.26 -11.27 4.54
C GLY A 304 6.20 -12.24 5.25
N PRO A 305 6.48 -13.44 4.67
CA PRO A 305 7.31 -14.45 5.32
C PRO A 305 8.70 -13.97 5.73
N LYS A 306 9.36 -13.12 4.94
CA LYS A 306 10.66 -12.53 5.30
C LYS A 306 10.55 -11.58 6.48
N GLY A 307 9.45 -10.81 6.56
CA GLY A 307 9.15 -9.98 7.72
C GLY A 307 8.87 -10.81 8.97
N ALA A 308 8.19 -11.96 8.83
CA ALA A 308 7.94 -12.89 9.92
C ALA A 308 9.24 -13.45 10.54
N GLU A 309 10.29 -13.68 9.74
CA GLU A 309 11.59 -14.09 10.27
C GLU A 309 12.17 -13.05 11.21
N VAL A 310 12.15 -11.79 10.80
CA VAL A 310 12.65 -10.65 11.60
C VAL A 310 11.78 -10.43 12.84
N LEU A 311 10.44 -10.49 12.69
CA LEU A 311 9.49 -10.40 13.79
C LEU A 311 9.73 -11.51 14.82
N GLY A 312 10.01 -12.74 14.39
CA GLY A 312 10.38 -13.85 15.26
C GLY A 312 11.66 -13.57 16.07
N THR A 313 12.66 -12.94 15.46
CA THR A 313 13.87 -12.52 16.14
C THR A 313 13.56 -11.44 17.20
N ILE A 314 12.80 -10.40 16.82
CA ILE A 314 12.40 -9.33 17.74
C ILE A 314 11.57 -9.89 18.92
N ALA A 315 10.63 -10.79 18.64
CA ALA A 315 9.79 -11.43 19.66
C ALA A 315 10.60 -12.17 20.73
N THR A 316 11.80 -12.67 20.40
CA THR A 316 12.67 -13.41 21.33
C THR A 316 13.73 -12.54 21.99
N THR A 317 14.18 -11.45 21.36
CA THR A 317 15.32 -10.65 21.83
C THR A 317 14.94 -9.30 22.45
N GLU A 318 13.76 -8.76 22.11
CA GLU A 318 13.34 -7.45 22.60
C GLU A 318 13.03 -7.49 24.12
N GLN A 319 13.60 -6.50 24.85
CA GLN A 319 13.43 -6.40 26.29
C GLN A 319 12.18 -5.62 26.69
N ASP A 320 11.77 -4.66 25.86
CA ASP A 320 10.53 -3.91 26.08
C ASP A 320 9.32 -4.82 25.89
N PRO A 321 8.49 -5.01 26.95
CA PRO A 321 7.40 -5.96 26.90
C PRO A 321 6.30 -5.58 25.90
N ASP A 322 6.09 -4.29 25.63
CA ASP A 322 5.05 -3.84 24.69
C ASP A 322 5.49 -4.09 23.24
N LEU A 323 6.73 -3.76 22.91
CA LEU A 323 7.30 -4.04 21.59
C LEU A 323 7.40 -5.54 21.35
N ARG A 324 7.81 -6.32 22.36
CA ARG A 324 7.88 -7.77 22.28
C ARG A 324 6.50 -8.37 21.99
N ARG A 325 5.46 -8.01 22.73
CA ARG A 325 4.09 -8.47 22.50
C ARG A 325 3.55 -8.05 21.14
N LYS A 326 3.87 -6.82 20.71
CA LYS A 326 3.52 -6.36 19.35
C LYS A 326 4.20 -7.21 18.29
N ALA A 327 5.48 -7.54 18.44
CA ALA A 327 6.20 -8.39 17.49
C ALA A 327 5.60 -9.81 17.45
N ILE A 328 5.22 -10.39 18.59
CA ILE A 328 4.56 -11.70 18.67
C ILE A 328 3.23 -11.69 17.88
N ARG A 329 2.37 -10.70 18.10
CA ARG A 329 1.09 -10.60 17.37
C ARG A 329 1.31 -10.45 15.87
N ASN A 330 2.22 -9.57 15.47
CA ASN A 330 2.52 -9.33 14.07
C ASN A 330 3.21 -10.52 13.38
N LEU A 331 3.92 -11.36 14.13
CA LEU A 331 4.46 -12.62 13.64
C LEU A 331 3.35 -13.56 13.17
N GLY A 332 2.24 -13.65 13.91
CA GLY A 332 1.06 -14.42 13.49
C GLY A 332 0.46 -13.91 12.18
N ILE A 333 0.37 -12.59 12.01
CA ILE A 333 -0.16 -11.98 10.78
C ILE A 333 0.76 -12.22 9.59
N ALA A 334 2.05 -11.88 9.73
CA ALA A 334 3.00 -11.92 8.63
C ALA A 334 3.39 -13.35 8.20
N GLY A 335 3.44 -14.27 9.16
CA GLY A 335 3.88 -15.65 8.92
C GLY A 335 2.74 -16.65 8.74
N GLY A 336 1.52 -16.30 9.13
CA GLY A 336 0.37 -17.21 9.11
C GLY A 336 0.68 -18.50 9.85
N SER A 337 0.14 -19.63 9.37
CA SER A 337 0.35 -20.95 9.96
C SER A 337 1.82 -21.39 10.01
N ALA A 338 2.67 -20.88 9.13
CA ALA A 338 4.12 -21.18 9.16
C ALA A 338 4.81 -20.63 10.42
N SER A 339 4.22 -19.64 11.11
CA SER A 339 4.74 -19.11 12.36
C SER A 339 4.32 -19.89 13.60
N ALA A 340 3.35 -20.80 13.50
CA ALA A 340 2.77 -21.53 14.62
C ALA A 340 3.80 -22.24 15.51
N PRO A 341 4.81 -22.95 15.01
CA PRO A 341 5.80 -23.59 15.88
C PRO A 341 6.56 -22.58 16.76
N LYS A 342 6.87 -21.39 16.23
CA LYS A 342 7.54 -20.32 17.00
C LYS A 342 6.61 -19.73 18.06
N LEU A 343 5.33 -19.56 17.72
CA LEU A 343 4.31 -19.01 18.63
C LEU A 343 4.00 -19.99 19.78
N VAL A 344 3.88 -21.28 19.48
CA VAL A 344 3.73 -22.33 20.50
C VAL A 344 4.95 -22.36 21.44
N ALA A 345 6.16 -22.34 20.88
CA ALA A 345 7.38 -22.26 21.68
C ALA A 345 7.43 -20.99 22.54
N THR A 346 6.98 -19.85 22.01
CA THR A 346 6.88 -18.59 22.78
C THR A 346 5.91 -18.74 23.95
N TYR A 347 4.76 -19.37 23.73
CA TYR A 347 3.80 -19.65 24.79
C TYR A 347 4.37 -20.58 25.88
N GLN A 348 4.98 -21.69 25.48
CA GLN A 348 5.47 -22.70 26.38
C GLN A 348 6.69 -22.26 27.22
N ASN A 349 7.59 -21.52 26.60
CA ASN A 349 8.86 -21.11 27.23
C ASN A 349 8.79 -19.79 27.98
N ASN A 350 7.62 -19.14 28.05
CA ASN A 350 7.47 -17.86 28.73
C ASN A 350 6.63 -17.99 30.00
N SER A 351 7.04 -17.32 31.09
CA SER A 351 6.30 -17.27 32.35
C SER A 351 5.38 -16.08 32.48
N ASP A 352 5.57 -15.02 31.65
CA ASP A 352 4.74 -13.83 31.67
C ASP A 352 3.36 -14.08 31.06
N PRO A 353 2.25 -13.96 31.83
CA PRO A 353 0.91 -14.23 31.33
C PRO A 353 0.52 -13.35 30.12
N GLU A 354 0.99 -12.09 30.06
CA GLU A 354 0.66 -11.18 28.95
C GLU A 354 1.37 -11.57 27.66
N THR A 355 2.60 -12.08 27.76
CA THR A 355 3.30 -12.65 26.61
C THR A 355 2.62 -13.94 26.12
N LYS A 356 2.14 -14.80 27.03
CA LYS A 356 1.36 -15.98 26.67
C LYS A 356 0.05 -15.59 25.97
N LYS A 357 -0.67 -14.59 26.46
CA LYS A 357 -1.89 -14.07 25.81
C LYS A 357 -1.59 -13.55 24.40
N ALA A 358 -0.49 -12.82 24.24
CA ALA A 358 -0.07 -12.34 22.93
C ALA A 358 0.24 -13.48 21.95
N ALA A 359 0.83 -14.59 22.42
CA ALA A 359 1.06 -15.79 21.60
C ALA A 359 -0.25 -16.49 21.21
N VAL A 360 -1.23 -16.53 22.12
CA VAL A 360 -2.59 -17.05 21.84
C VAL A 360 -3.28 -16.20 20.77
N GLU A 361 -3.21 -14.86 20.90
CA GLU A 361 -3.74 -13.94 19.90
C GLU A 361 -3.04 -14.11 18.53
N ALA A 362 -1.74 -14.32 18.54
CA ALA A 362 -0.96 -14.52 17.32
C ALA A 362 -1.31 -15.85 16.63
N LEU A 363 -1.53 -16.95 17.38
CA LEU A 363 -2.00 -18.23 16.83
C LEU A 363 -3.41 -18.10 16.22
N PHE A 364 -4.29 -17.33 16.86
CA PHE A 364 -5.59 -17.00 16.30
C PHE A 364 -5.45 -16.22 14.99
N LEU A 365 -4.61 -15.18 14.93
CA LEU A 365 -4.32 -14.39 13.72
C LEU A 365 -3.65 -15.22 12.63
N ALA A 366 -2.90 -16.26 13.01
CA ALA A 366 -2.33 -17.25 12.11
C ALA A 366 -3.36 -18.26 11.59
N ASN A 367 -4.59 -18.21 12.08
CA ASN A 367 -5.69 -19.15 11.81
C ASN A 367 -5.31 -20.60 12.17
N ASP A 368 -4.64 -20.79 13.31
CA ASP A 368 -4.17 -22.09 13.77
C ASP A 368 -5.01 -22.61 14.95
N ALA A 369 -6.14 -23.25 14.61
CA ALA A 369 -7.03 -23.86 15.59
C ALA A 369 -6.41 -25.10 16.26
N HIS A 370 -5.60 -25.87 15.52
CA HIS A 370 -4.99 -27.10 16.00
C HIS A 370 -4.10 -26.88 17.24
N ASP A 371 -3.16 -25.93 17.12
CA ASP A 371 -2.25 -25.61 18.22
C ASP A 371 -2.98 -24.94 19.38
N LEU A 372 -3.97 -24.09 19.10
CA LEU A 372 -4.81 -23.49 20.15
C LEU A 372 -5.58 -24.57 20.94
N VAL A 373 -6.17 -25.58 20.29
CA VAL A 373 -6.85 -26.70 20.96
C VAL A 373 -5.85 -27.51 21.81
N THR A 374 -4.66 -27.77 21.27
CA THR A 374 -3.59 -28.47 21.98
C THR A 374 -3.16 -27.72 23.25
N LEU A 375 -2.97 -26.39 23.14
CA LEU A 375 -2.64 -25.55 24.28
C LEU A 375 -3.79 -25.50 25.31
N ALA A 376 -5.05 -25.38 24.85
CA ALA A 376 -6.21 -25.36 25.75
C ALA A 376 -6.36 -26.64 26.58
N LYS A 377 -6.03 -27.81 25.99
CA LYS A 377 -6.05 -29.10 26.71
C LYS A 377 -4.94 -29.22 27.74
N ALA A 378 -3.80 -28.64 27.47
CA ALA A 378 -2.62 -28.71 28.35
C ALA A 378 -2.60 -27.62 29.45
N GLU A 379 -3.27 -26.49 29.23
CA GLU A 379 -3.20 -25.31 30.10
C GLU A 379 -3.92 -25.54 31.43
N LYS A 380 -3.22 -25.21 32.53
CA LYS A 380 -3.72 -25.34 33.91
C LYS A 380 -4.18 -24.01 34.52
N ASP A 381 -3.65 -22.89 34.03
CA ASP A 381 -4.07 -21.56 34.46
C ASP A 381 -5.47 -21.26 33.91
N PRO A 382 -6.47 -21.04 34.81
CA PRO A 382 -7.85 -20.83 34.36
C PRO A 382 -8.02 -19.58 33.46
N ALA A 383 -7.27 -18.52 33.71
CA ALA A 383 -7.39 -17.27 32.98
C ALA A 383 -6.79 -17.40 31.55
N LEU A 384 -5.65 -18.09 31.43
CA LEU A 384 -5.04 -18.38 30.14
C LEU A 384 -5.91 -19.37 29.33
N LYS A 385 -6.45 -20.41 29.99
CA LYS A 385 -7.36 -21.36 29.37
C LYS A 385 -8.62 -20.66 28.85
N GLN A 386 -9.21 -19.78 29.65
CA GLN A 386 -10.36 -18.97 29.24
C GLN A 386 -10.03 -18.12 28.00
N LYS A 387 -8.84 -17.48 27.97
CA LYS A 387 -8.42 -16.67 26.80
C LYS A 387 -8.30 -17.54 25.54
N ILE A 388 -7.72 -18.74 25.64
CA ILE A 388 -7.61 -19.67 24.49
C ILE A 388 -8.99 -20.07 24.00
N VAL A 389 -9.89 -20.47 24.93
CA VAL A 389 -11.26 -20.86 24.61
C VAL A 389 -12.04 -19.71 23.95
N GLN A 390 -11.83 -18.47 24.39
CA GLN A 390 -12.42 -17.29 23.74
C GLN A 390 -11.97 -17.13 22.30
N GLN A 391 -10.67 -17.34 21.99
CA GLN A 391 -10.20 -17.27 20.61
C GLN A 391 -10.80 -18.39 19.76
N LEU A 392 -10.79 -19.63 20.27
CA LEU A 392 -11.37 -20.79 19.58
C LEU A 392 -12.87 -20.63 19.32
N SER A 393 -13.61 -19.96 20.23
CA SER A 393 -15.08 -19.78 20.10
C SER A 393 -15.50 -18.90 18.93
N ILE A 394 -14.61 -18.09 18.40
CA ILE A 394 -14.86 -17.22 17.25
C ILE A 394 -14.19 -17.71 15.95
N MET A 395 -13.47 -18.83 16.01
CA MET A 395 -12.91 -19.48 14.82
C MET A 395 -13.96 -20.37 14.15
N HIS A 396 -14.12 -20.23 12.86
CA HIS A 396 -14.98 -21.12 12.06
C HIS A 396 -14.20 -22.37 11.61
N ASP A 397 -13.74 -23.15 12.60
CA ASP A 397 -12.89 -24.33 12.39
C ASP A 397 -13.49 -25.60 12.99
N GLN A 398 -13.24 -26.75 12.36
CA GLN A 398 -13.82 -28.02 12.79
C GLN A 398 -13.21 -28.53 14.10
N GLU A 399 -11.90 -28.38 14.30
CA GLU A 399 -11.23 -28.78 15.55
C GLU A 399 -11.65 -27.90 16.72
N ALA A 400 -11.77 -26.57 16.47
CA ALA A 400 -12.29 -25.63 17.46
C ALA A 400 -13.73 -26.01 17.87
N THR A 401 -14.61 -26.31 16.90
CA THR A 401 -15.98 -26.73 17.18
C THR A 401 -16.03 -28.06 17.95
N ALA A 402 -15.22 -29.04 17.57
CA ALA A 402 -15.14 -30.33 18.26
C ALA A 402 -14.69 -30.15 19.73
N TYR A 403 -13.71 -29.27 19.97
CA TYR A 403 -13.25 -28.97 21.32
C TYR A 403 -14.33 -28.26 22.17
N MET A 404 -15.10 -27.33 21.58
CA MET A 404 -16.22 -26.69 22.28
C MET A 404 -17.26 -27.74 22.72
N LEU A 405 -17.56 -28.71 21.85
CA LEU A 405 -18.48 -29.83 22.19
C LEU A 405 -17.89 -30.75 23.25
N GLU A 406 -16.56 -30.92 23.34
CA GLU A 406 -15.87 -31.69 24.38
C GLU A 406 -16.03 -31.02 25.75
N ILE A 407 -15.91 -29.68 25.83
CA ILE A 407 -16.07 -28.91 27.08
C ILE A 407 -17.50 -29.01 27.64
N LEU A 408 -18.51 -29.20 26.81
CA LEU A 408 -19.93 -29.26 27.21
C LEU A 408 -20.33 -30.64 27.76
N LYS A 409 -19.48 -31.67 27.67
CA LYS A 409 -19.71 -33.02 28.21
C LYS A 409 -19.23 -33.14 29.61
#